data_a5e36dd23cf19427b27cab792834a52a
#
_entry.id   a5e36dd23cf19427b27cab792834a52a
#
_cell.length_a   1.000
_cell.length_b   1.000
_cell.length_c   1.000
_cell.angle_alpha   90.00
_cell.angle_beta   90.00
_cell.angle_gamma   90.00
#
_symmetry.space_group_name_H-M   'P 1'
#
loop_
_entity.id
_entity.type
_entity.pdbx_description
1 polymer ?
#
loop_
_entity_poly.entity_id
_entity_poly.type
_entity_poly.pdbx_seq_one_letter_code
_entity_poly.pdbx_strand_id
1 'polypeptide(L)'
;MKYAISLFSLLFIISCTTPSEKLTTSVIVPKVTTASTGQNEISLSKEWVTVAPEVSDRLLETLAQQVDDLDIEISKNNEGSGNLFLNLDKSLNAESYRLQVSDKQIEITGGSEAGIFSAWQSLRQLLYNHLWSGEDWISIEITDQSKYAYRGYMLDISRHFFGVETIKSVIDQISLYKINHLHLHLSDDQGWRIEIKSWPELTAIGGSTEVDGGEGGFLTQEDYKEIQRYAQSHFITVVPEIDMPGHTNSALASYAELNCNDKTTELYTGIEVGFSTLCAEKEITYTFLSDVFTELAQLTEGPYIHIGGDESHVTSDEDYIKLVDYALEKVISLGKTPIGWDEIANANLDDRGISQYWASSENTSLAGSKKASVIISPAAHAYLDMQYDSLTPLGLHWAGYLPVKKSFDWDPEKLVENLDSQLIVGIEAPLWSETLESLEDIEYMTFPRLPGLAEIAWSTAEKRTWETYKVVLERHLQWLEKKGINTYKTLD
;
A
#
# COMPACT_ATOMS: atom_id res chain seq x y z
N MET A 1 -53.73 -28.66 -64.88
CA MET A 1 -52.54 -27.77 -64.86
C MET A 1 -52.70 -26.76 -63.77
N LYS A 2 -52.05 -26.97 -62.67
CA LYS A 2 -51.97 -25.96 -61.58
C LYS A 2 -50.48 -25.69 -61.33
N TYR A 3 -50.09 -24.45 -61.59
CA TYR A 3 -48.69 -23.98 -61.32
C TYR A 3 -48.62 -23.59 -59.86
N ALA A 4 -47.68 -24.20 -59.14
CA ALA A 4 -47.28 -23.76 -57.78
C ALA A 4 -46.07 -22.81 -57.93
N ILE A 5 -46.24 -21.58 -57.45
CA ILE A 5 -45.19 -20.57 -57.34
C ILE A 5 -44.55 -20.75 -55.98
N SER A 6 -43.25 -21.14 -55.95
CA SER A 6 -42.48 -21.25 -54.72
C SER A 6 -41.82 -19.90 -54.43
N LEU A 7 -42.21 -19.24 -53.33
CA LEU A 7 -41.63 -17.98 -52.88
C LEU A 7 -40.42 -18.32 -51.98
N PHE A 8 -39.22 -18.02 -52.46
CA PHE A 8 -37.98 -18.11 -51.69
C PHE A 8 -37.83 -16.81 -50.88
N SER A 9 -38.09 -16.89 -49.58
CA SER A 9 -37.78 -15.79 -48.66
C SER A 9 -36.29 -15.83 -48.30
N LEU A 10 -35.55 -14.84 -48.78
CA LEU A 10 -34.16 -14.57 -48.36
C LEU A 10 -34.19 -13.92 -47.00
N LEU A 11 -33.86 -14.64 -45.94
CA LEU A 11 -33.60 -14.05 -44.61
C LEU A 11 -32.19 -13.37 -44.67
N PHE A 12 -32.16 -12.06 -44.70
CA PHE A 12 -30.97 -11.32 -44.38
C PHE A 12 -30.79 -11.34 -42.85
N ILE A 13 -29.84 -12.14 -42.38
CA ILE A 13 -29.34 -12.04 -41.01
C ILE A 13 -28.42 -10.82 -40.99
N ILE A 14 -28.95 -9.67 -40.53
CA ILE A 14 -28.12 -8.53 -40.14
C ILE A 14 -27.49 -8.92 -38.81
N SER A 15 -26.24 -9.38 -38.88
CA SER A 15 -25.38 -9.47 -37.71
C SER A 15 -25.08 -8.03 -37.26
N CYS A 16 -25.78 -7.55 -36.26
CA CYS A 16 -25.32 -6.39 -35.49
C CYS A 16 -24.07 -6.82 -34.71
N THR A 17 -22.91 -6.63 -35.29
CA THR A 17 -21.68 -6.51 -34.51
C THR A 17 -21.80 -5.18 -33.79
N THR A 18 -22.14 -5.20 -32.51
CA THR A 18 -21.86 -4.08 -31.61
C THR A 18 -20.37 -3.78 -31.77
N PRO A 19 -19.98 -2.51 -32.06
CA PRO A 19 -18.58 -2.16 -32.01
C PRO A 19 -18.09 -2.52 -30.60
N SER A 20 -17.03 -3.35 -30.50
CA SER A 20 -16.33 -3.49 -29.23
C SER A 20 -15.91 -2.09 -28.82
N GLU A 21 -16.39 -1.57 -27.71
CA GLU A 21 -15.84 -0.36 -27.13
C GLU A 21 -14.33 -0.60 -26.97
N LYS A 22 -13.53 0.18 -27.68
CA LYS A 22 -12.06 0.11 -27.56
C LYS A 22 -11.71 0.56 -26.14
N LEU A 23 -11.38 -0.37 -25.29
CA LEU A 23 -11.20 -0.25 -23.83
C LEU A 23 -9.91 0.49 -23.39
N THR A 24 -9.28 1.26 -24.24
CA THR A 24 -7.89 1.69 -24.13
C THR A 24 -7.52 2.44 -22.83
N THR A 25 -8.42 3.23 -22.24
CA THR A 25 -8.14 3.91 -20.95
C THR A 25 -8.82 3.25 -19.77
N SER A 26 -9.78 2.37 -20.02
CA SER A 26 -10.49 1.65 -18.96
C SER A 26 -9.65 0.56 -18.29
N VAL A 27 -8.45 0.29 -18.80
CA VAL A 27 -7.53 -0.70 -18.21
C VAL A 27 -6.67 -0.14 -17.08
N ILE A 28 -6.70 1.18 -16.85
CA ILE A 28 -5.87 1.81 -15.82
C ILE A 28 -6.54 1.69 -14.46
N VAL A 29 -5.79 1.16 -13.49
CA VAL A 29 -6.16 1.09 -12.07
C VAL A 29 -5.04 1.74 -11.25
N PRO A 30 -5.32 2.72 -10.44
CA PRO A 30 -6.62 3.41 -10.24
C PRO A 30 -7.11 4.15 -11.48
N LYS A 31 -8.45 4.21 -11.62
CA LYS A 31 -9.13 4.84 -12.76
C LYS A 31 -8.80 6.33 -12.82
N VAL A 32 -8.37 6.78 -13.99
CA VAL A 32 -7.99 8.17 -14.21
C VAL A 32 -9.18 9.14 -14.17
N THR A 33 -8.93 10.37 -13.77
CA THR A 33 -9.98 11.39 -13.59
C THR A 33 -10.63 11.77 -14.90
N THR A 34 -9.85 12.06 -15.95
CA THR A 34 -10.33 12.35 -17.30
C THR A 34 -9.41 11.71 -18.32
N ALA A 35 -10.01 11.18 -19.37
CA ALA A 35 -9.26 10.66 -20.51
C ALA A 35 -10.01 10.92 -21.83
N SER A 36 -9.26 11.19 -22.90
CA SER A 36 -9.75 11.21 -24.27
C SER A 36 -8.89 10.34 -25.15
N THR A 37 -9.49 9.72 -26.17
CA THR A 37 -8.81 8.81 -27.08
C THR A 37 -9.03 9.25 -28.53
N GLY A 38 -7.97 9.17 -29.33
CA GLY A 38 -8.09 9.34 -30.79
C GLY A 38 -8.69 8.10 -31.47
N GLN A 39 -8.97 8.24 -32.73
CA GLN A 39 -9.54 7.14 -33.54
C GLN A 39 -8.49 6.35 -34.33
N ASN A 40 -7.33 6.96 -34.56
CA ASN A 40 -6.28 6.38 -35.39
C ASN A 40 -5.34 5.51 -34.54
N GLU A 41 -5.01 4.34 -35.06
CA GLU A 41 -3.92 3.52 -34.55
C GLU A 41 -2.59 4.27 -34.73
N ILE A 42 -1.72 4.14 -33.74
CA ILE A 42 -0.36 4.68 -33.75
C ILE A 42 0.64 3.55 -33.56
N SER A 43 1.85 3.72 -34.09
CA SER A 43 2.93 2.76 -33.91
C SER A 43 3.82 3.19 -32.75
N LEU A 44 3.97 2.34 -31.75
CA LEU A 44 4.84 2.57 -30.61
C LEU A 44 6.30 2.23 -31.00
N SER A 45 7.22 3.17 -30.80
CA SER A 45 8.66 2.89 -30.88
C SER A 45 9.08 2.04 -29.68
N LYS A 46 10.03 1.12 -29.88
CA LYS A 46 10.69 0.41 -28.78
C LYS A 46 11.95 1.14 -28.28
N GLU A 47 12.41 2.14 -28.99
CA GLU A 47 13.52 2.99 -28.59
C GLU A 47 12.97 4.36 -28.17
N TRP A 48 13.10 4.68 -26.91
CA TRP A 48 12.65 5.95 -26.34
C TRP A 48 13.84 6.83 -26.01
N VAL A 49 13.89 7.96 -26.68
CA VAL A 49 14.89 9.00 -26.43
C VAL A 49 14.26 10.06 -25.54
N THR A 50 14.72 10.13 -24.31
CA THR A 50 14.12 10.99 -23.28
C THR A 50 14.70 12.39 -23.28
N VAL A 51 13.82 13.39 -23.27
CA VAL A 51 14.12 14.80 -23.01
C VAL A 51 13.52 15.20 -21.67
N ALA A 52 14.36 15.42 -20.67
CA ALA A 52 13.95 15.64 -19.29
C ALA A 52 14.92 16.59 -18.56
N PRO A 53 14.96 17.89 -18.91
CA PRO A 53 16.00 18.82 -18.43
C PRO A 53 15.89 19.12 -16.92
N GLU A 54 14.73 18.97 -16.32
CA GLU A 54 14.44 19.30 -14.91
C GLU A 54 14.22 18.09 -14.02
N VAL A 55 14.40 16.86 -14.55
CA VAL A 55 14.11 15.60 -13.87
C VAL A 55 15.41 14.93 -13.43
N SER A 56 15.41 14.33 -12.23
CA SER A 56 16.59 13.67 -11.65
C SER A 56 17.00 12.42 -12.45
N ASP A 57 18.31 12.14 -12.46
CA ASP A 57 18.83 10.91 -13.08
C ASP A 57 18.28 9.66 -12.36
N ARG A 58 18.07 9.72 -11.04
CA ARG A 58 17.47 8.64 -10.26
C ARG A 58 16.08 8.25 -10.80
N LEU A 59 15.21 9.23 -11.05
CA LEU A 59 13.89 8.93 -11.62
C LEU A 59 14.05 8.25 -12.99
N LEU A 60 14.91 8.77 -13.87
CA LEU A 60 15.12 8.19 -15.20
C LEU A 60 15.60 6.74 -15.13
N GLU A 61 16.52 6.42 -14.22
CA GLU A 61 17.00 5.07 -13.98
C GLU A 61 15.86 4.15 -13.51
N THR A 62 15.04 4.61 -12.55
CA THR A 62 13.88 3.85 -12.07
C THR A 62 12.86 3.59 -13.19
N LEU A 63 12.54 4.61 -14.00
CA LEU A 63 11.59 4.44 -15.11
C LEU A 63 12.12 3.43 -16.15
N ALA A 64 13.42 3.48 -16.45
CA ALA A 64 14.05 2.55 -17.39
C ALA A 64 13.97 1.10 -16.88
N GLN A 65 14.36 0.86 -15.64
CA GLN A 65 14.29 -0.47 -15.01
C GLN A 65 12.86 -1.06 -15.03
N GLN A 66 11.86 -0.22 -14.86
CA GLN A 66 10.46 -0.67 -14.80
C GLN A 66 9.86 -1.12 -16.14
N VAL A 67 10.55 -0.99 -17.26
CA VAL A 67 10.10 -1.44 -18.58
C VAL A 67 11.05 -2.43 -19.25
N ASP A 68 12.08 -2.90 -18.56
CA ASP A 68 13.03 -3.90 -19.06
C ASP A 68 12.30 -5.17 -19.53
N ASP A 69 11.23 -5.58 -18.85
CA ASP A 69 10.39 -6.73 -19.19
C ASP A 69 9.51 -6.51 -20.45
N LEU A 70 9.45 -5.29 -20.96
CA LEU A 70 8.66 -4.90 -22.14
C LEU A 70 9.48 -4.75 -23.42
N ASP A 71 10.78 -5.02 -23.37
CA ASP A 71 11.69 -4.85 -24.52
C ASP A 71 11.67 -3.39 -25.05
N ILE A 72 11.63 -2.42 -24.12
CA ILE A 72 11.68 -0.98 -24.38
C ILE A 72 12.99 -0.44 -23.84
N GLU A 73 13.79 0.17 -24.73
CA GLU A 73 15.03 0.83 -24.36
C GLU A 73 14.81 2.32 -24.12
N ILE A 74 15.24 2.83 -22.97
CA ILE A 74 15.20 4.25 -22.64
C ILE A 74 16.62 4.81 -22.61
N SER A 75 16.87 5.83 -23.44
CA SER A 75 18.12 6.59 -23.45
C SER A 75 17.86 8.07 -23.17
N LYS A 76 18.85 8.78 -22.62
CA LYS A 76 18.78 10.23 -22.37
C LYS A 76 19.44 11.01 -23.52
N ASN A 77 18.75 12.03 -24.03
CA ASN A 77 19.32 12.99 -24.97
C ASN A 77 19.31 14.41 -24.39
N ASN A 78 20.47 15.02 -24.32
CA ASN A 78 20.65 16.39 -23.83
C ASN A 78 20.49 17.46 -24.92
N GLU A 79 20.30 17.07 -26.18
CA GLU A 79 20.20 17.98 -27.35
C GLU A 79 18.77 18.45 -27.67
N GLY A 80 17.78 18.05 -26.83
CA GLY A 80 16.40 18.51 -26.95
C GLY A 80 15.56 17.83 -28.05
N SER A 81 16.09 16.79 -28.71
CA SER A 81 15.34 15.96 -29.67
C SER A 81 15.08 14.56 -29.07
N GLY A 82 13.82 14.11 -29.08
CA GLY A 82 13.45 12.82 -28.53
C GLY A 82 12.00 12.49 -28.81
N ASN A 83 11.51 11.38 -28.24
CA ASN A 83 10.13 10.92 -28.36
C ASN A 83 9.46 10.63 -27.00
N LEU A 84 10.20 10.77 -25.89
CA LEU A 84 9.68 10.77 -24.53
C LEU A 84 10.05 12.09 -23.85
N PHE A 85 9.07 12.90 -23.51
CA PHE A 85 9.26 14.20 -22.85
C PHE A 85 8.71 14.12 -21.41
N LEU A 86 9.57 14.49 -20.45
CA LEU A 86 9.20 14.55 -19.04
C LEU A 86 9.34 15.99 -18.55
N ASN A 87 8.22 16.58 -18.15
CA ASN A 87 8.12 18.00 -17.81
C ASN A 87 7.61 18.18 -16.38
N LEU A 88 8.00 19.28 -15.73
CA LEU A 88 7.46 19.73 -14.46
C LEU A 88 6.58 20.97 -14.67
N ASP A 89 5.39 20.95 -14.06
CA ASP A 89 4.47 22.10 -14.01
C ASP A 89 4.04 22.36 -12.57
N LYS A 90 4.73 23.27 -11.89
CA LYS A 90 4.50 23.62 -10.48
C LYS A 90 3.12 24.23 -10.20
N SER A 91 2.31 24.49 -11.22
CA SER A 91 0.91 24.92 -11.04
C SER A 91 -0.02 23.75 -10.75
N LEU A 92 0.41 22.51 -10.99
CA LEU A 92 -0.30 21.29 -10.63
C LEU A 92 -0.02 20.91 -9.17
N ASN A 93 -0.92 20.16 -8.54
CA ASN A 93 -0.63 19.49 -7.26
C ASN A 93 0.53 18.48 -7.45
N ALA A 94 1.28 18.22 -6.40
CA ALA A 94 2.52 17.44 -6.49
C ALA A 94 2.37 16.10 -7.23
N GLU A 95 1.35 15.30 -6.93
CA GLU A 95 1.10 14.00 -7.58
C GLU A 95 0.16 14.07 -8.79
N SER A 96 -0.36 15.26 -9.14
CA SER A 96 -1.20 15.43 -10.32
C SER A 96 -0.35 15.37 -11.60
N TYR A 97 -0.95 14.88 -12.68
CA TYR A 97 -0.24 14.74 -13.94
C TYR A 97 -1.14 14.91 -15.17
N ARG A 98 -0.47 15.14 -16.30
CA ARG A 98 -0.98 15.00 -17.66
C ARG A 98 -0.12 14.01 -18.41
N LEU A 99 -0.74 13.09 -19.14
CA LEU A 99 -0.09 12.13 -20.02
C LEU A 99 -0.69 12.26 -21.43
N GLN A 100 0.15 12.54 -22.42
CA GLN A 100 -0.23 12.59 -23.81
C GLN A 100 0.58 11.58 -24.60
N VAL A 101 -0.11 10.75 -25.38
CA VAL A 101 0.50 9.76 -26.27
C VAL A 101 0.02 10.03 -27.68
N SER A 102 0.95 10.19 -28.62
CA SER A 102 0.70 10.42 -30.03
C SER A 102 1.56 9.51 -30.89
N ASP A 103 1.38 9.58 -32.22
CA ASP A 103 2.18 8.84 -33.20
C ASP A 103 3.67 9.25 -33.21
N LYS A 104 4.02 10.38 -32.61
CA LYS A 104 5.38 10.95 -32.67
C LYS A 104 6.08 10.94 -31.32
N GLN A 105 5.32 11.08 -30.23
CA GLN A 105 5.91 11.29 -28.91
C GLN A 105 4.96 10.89 -27.80
N ILE A 106 5.57 10.61 -26.66
CA ILE A 106 4.93 10.51 -25.35
C ILE A 106 5.35 11.73 -24.56
N GLU A 107 4.39 12.45 -23.98
CA GLU A 107 4.65 13.60 -23.11
C GLU A 107 4.00 13.39 -21.76
N ILE A 108 4.80 13.46 -20.71
CA ILE A 108 4.37 13.39 -19.30
C ILE A 108 4.68 14.73 -18.65
N THR A 109 3.68 15.34 -18.06
CA THR A 109 3.82 16.55 -17.23
C THR A 109 3.29 16.30 -15.84
N GLY A 110 4.14 16.35 -14.82
CA GLY A 110 3.79 16.19 -13.42
C GLY A 110 3.90 17.48 -12.61
N GLY A 111 3.15 17.61 -11.53
CA GLY A 111 3.32 18.71 -10.55
C GLY A 111 4.67 18.61 -9.82
N SER A 112 5.18 17.40 -9.70
CA SER A 112 6.51 17.05 -9.21
C SER A 112 6.99 15.75 -9.89
N GLU A 113 8.17 15.24 -9.54
CA GLU A 113 8.64 13.93 -10.00
C GLU A 113 7.69 12.79 -9.57
N ALA A 114 7.00 12.90 -8.41
CA ALA A 114 5.97 11.95 -7.99
C ALA A 114 4.77 11.93 -8.95
N GLY A 115 4.38 13.10 -9.49
CA GLY A 115 3.35 13.18 -10.53
C GLY A 115 3.80 12.53 -11.84
N ILE A 116 5.06 12.72 -12.26
CA ILE A 116 5.65 12.03 -13.42
C ILE A 116 5.64 10.52 -13.20
N PHE A 117 6.02 10.06 -12.00
CA PHE A 117 6.01 8.63 -11.65
C PHE A 117 4.59 8.03 -11.67
N SER A 118 3.59 8.76 -11.14
CA SER A 118 2.19 8.34 -11.19
C SER A 118 1.65 8.22 -12.63
N ALA A 119 2.03 9.16 -13.51
CA ALA A 119 1.72 9.08 -14.94
C ALA A 119 2.40 7.88 -15.60
N TRP A 120 3.66 7.62 -15.22
CA TRP A 120 4.41 6.47 -15.68
C TRP A 120 3.75 5.15 -15.34
N GLN A 121 3.20 4.99 -14.13
CA GLN A 121 2.46 3.78 -13.77
C GLN A 121 1.22 3.59 -14.66
N SER A 122 0.52 4.67 -15.00
CA SER A 122 -0.59 4.61 -15.96
C SER A 122 -0.12 4.21 -17.36
N LEU A 123 1.01 4.76 -17.82
CA LEU A 123 1.61 4.39 -19.09
C LEU A 123 2.04 2.91 -19.13
N ARG A 124 2.65 2.40 -18.05
CA ARG A 124 3.03 0.97 -17.94
C ARG A 124 1.82 0.05 -18.09
N GLN A 125 0.70 0.37 -17.47
CA GLN A 125 -0.52 -0.43 -17.59
C GLN A 125 -1.08 -0.40 -19.02
N LEU A 126 -1.01 0.72 -19.71
CA LEU A 126 -1.34 0.81 -21.14
C LEU A 126 -0.40 -0.03 -22.02
N LEU A 127 0.90 -0.03 -21.69
CA LEU A 127 1.89 -0.85 -22.38
C LEU A 127 1.64 -2.35 -22.16
N TYR A 128 1.35 -2.78 -20.96
CA TYR A 128 0.98 -4.17 -20.68
C TYR A 128 -0.25 -4.59 -21.46
N ASN A 129 -1.27 -3.73 -21.51
CA ASN A 129 -2.47 -4.01 -22.30
C ASN A 129 -2.14 -4.15 -23.79
N HIS A 130 -1.40 -3.22 -24.37
CA HIS A 130 -1.04 -3.27 -25.78
C HIS A 130 -0.16 -4.48 -26.12
N LEU A 131 0.96 -4.64 -25.41
CA LEU A 131 1.98 -5.65 -25.76
C LEU A 131 1.56 -7.07 -25.39
N TRP A 132 0.74 -7.23 -24.36
CA TRP A 132 0.37 -8.56 -23.85
C TRP A 132 -1.04 -8.99 -24.21
N SER A 133 -1.96 -8.08 -24.43
CA SER A 133 -3.34 -8.39 -24.86
C SER A 133 -3.53 -8.18 -26.36
N GLY A 134 -2.57 -7.55 -27.06
CA GLY A 134 -2.62 -7.32 -28.52
C GLY A 134 -3.64 -6.27 -28.95
N GLU A 135 -4.08 -5.40 -28.03
CA GLU A 135 -4.98 -4.29 -28.37
C GLU A 135 -4.21 -3.17 -29.10
N ASP A 136 -4.90 -2.52 -30.02
CA ASP A 136 -4.32 -1.43 -30.80
C ASP A 136 -3.89 -0.28 -29.91
N TRP A 137 -2.69 0.24 -30.16
CA TRP A 137 -2.20 1.46 -29.54
C TRP A 137 -2.81 2.67 -30.25
N ILE A 138 -3.49 3.53 -29.50
CA ILE A 138 -4.12 4.74 -30.05
C ILE A 138 -3.62 5.99 -29.30
N SER A 139 -3.84 7.16 -29.90
CA SER A 139 -3.51 8.41 -29.21
C SER A 139 -4.41 8.61 -27.98
N ILE A 140 -3.80 9.08 -26.88
CA ILE A 140 -4.45 9.22 -25.58
C ILE A 140 -4.04 10.54 -24.93
N GLU A 141 -4.99 11.21 -24.31
CA GLU A 141 -4.74 12.31 -23.37
C GLU A 141 -5.39 11.99 -22.04
N ILE A 142 -4.63 12.09 -20.97
CA ILE A 142 -5.06 11.87 -19.57
C ILE A 142 -4.72 13.09 -18.74
N THR A 143 -5.66 13.50 -17.88
CA THR A 143 -5.41 14.40 -16.75
C THR A 143 -5.92 13.72 -15.49
N ASP A 144 -5.07 13.64 -14.46
CA ASP A 144 -5.36 12.83 -13.29
C ASP A 144 -4.77 13.38 -12.00
N GLN A 145 -5.40 13.03 -10.89
CA GLN A 145 -4.97 13.36 -9.53
C GLN A 145 -5.60 12.41 -8.52
N SER A 146 -4.92 12.17 -7.41
CA SER A 146 -5.43 11.36 -6.30
C SER A 146 -6.48 12.10 -5.48
N LYS A 147 -7.43 11.35 -4.91
CA LYS A 147 -8.39 11.86 -3.91
C LYS A 147 -7.72 12.05 -2.56
N TYR A 148 -6.97 11.04 -2.08
CA TYR A 148 -6.30 11.07 -0.80
C TYR A 148 -4.78 11.17 -0.95
N ALA A 149 -4.15 11.88 -0.01
CA ALA A 149 -2.70 12.05 0.03
C ALA A 149 -1.97 10.80 0.53
N TYR A 150 -2.57 10.05 1.47
CA TYR A 150 -2.03 8.83 2.02
C TYR A 150 -2.71 7.61 1.38
N ARG A 151 -1.93 6.74 0.75
CA ARG A 151 -2.36 5.49 0.12
C ARG A 151 -1.38 4.41 0.56
N GLY A 152 -1.75 3.72 1.63
CA GLY A 152 -0.87 2.83 2.37
C GLY A 152 -1.05 1.36 2.01
N TYR A 153 0.04 0.63 2.17
CA TYR A 153 0.09 -0.81 2.29
C TYR A 153 0.94 -1.13 3.51
N MET A 154 0.42 -1.90 4.46
CA MET A 154 1.18 -2.35 5.61
C MET A 154 1.61 -3.80 5.39
N LEU A 155 2.86 -4.10 5.72
CA LEU A 155 3.42 -5.44 5.76
C LEU A 155 3.89 -5.76 7.18
N ASP A 156 3.28 -6.76 7.78
CA ASP A 156 3.79 -7.36 9.01
C ASP A 156 5.02 -8.23 8.68
N ILE A 157 6.16 -7.88 9.28
CA ILE A 157 7.37 -8.69 9.23
C ILE A 157 7.76 -9.23 10.61
N SER A 158 6.86 -9.10 11.58
CA SER A 158 7.08 -9.51 12.97
C SER A 158 6.60 -10.92 13.24
N ARG A 159 5.41 -11.31 12.75
CA ARG A 159 4.89 -12.67 12.90
C ARG A 159 5.72 -13.67 12.12
N HIS A 160 6.02 -13.38 10.84
CA HIS A 160 7.06 -14.04 10.06
C HIS A 160 8.02 -13.00 9.50
N PHE A 161 9.31 -13.32 9.43
CA PHE A 161 10.32 -12.37 8.98
C PHE A 161 10.50 -12.40 7.46
N PHE A 162 10.42 -11.22 6.86
CA PHE A 162 10.71 -11.01 5.44
C PHE A 162 11.91 -10.07 5.27
N GLY A 163 12.93 -10.55 4.55
CA GLY A 163 14.15 -9.79 4.33
C GLY A 163 14.01 -8.70 3.24
N VAL A 164 15.12 -7.99 3.02
CA VAL A 164 15.22 -6.82 2.13
C VAL A 164 14.67 -7.10 0.72
N GLU A 165 15.02 -8.23 0.11
CA GLU A 165 14.63 -8.53 -1.27
C GLU A 165 13.12 -8.79 -1.42
N THR A 166 12.49 -9.43 -0.43
CA THR A 166 11.03 -9.59 -0.40
C THR A 166 10.34 -8.23 -0.29
N ILE A 167 10.83 -7.35 0.60
CA ILE A 167 10.26 -6.01 0.78
C ILE A 167 10.41 -5.17 -0.50
N LYS A 168 11.55 -5.25 -1.20
CA LYS A 168 11.75 -4.59 -2.49
C LYS A 168 10.78 -5.11 -3.56
N SER A 169 10.56 -6.43 -3.62
CA SER A 169 9.58 -7.02 -4.54
C SER A 169 8.16 -6.50 -4.27
N VAL A 170 7.80 -6.37 -3.00
CA VAL A 170 6.51 -5.75 -2.61
C VAL A 170 6.45 -4.28 -3.07
N ILE A 171 7.51 -3.49 -2.88
CA ILE A 171 7.59 -2.09 -3.34
C ILE A 171 7.34 -1.99 -4.85
N ASP A 172 7.97 -2.85 -5.66
CA ASP A 172 7.77 -2.89 -7.11
C ASP A 172 6.30 -3.14 -7.47
N GLN A 173 5.68 -4.11 -6.80
CA GLN A 173 4.31 -4.52 -7.07
C GLN A 173 3.28 -3.46 -6.67
N ILE A 174 3.40 -2.89 -5.48
CA ILE A 174 2.44 -1.89 -4.98
C ILE A 174 2.57 -0.54 -5.71
N SER A 175 3.78 -0.21 -6.21
CA SER A 175 4.05 1.02 -6.95
C SER A 175 3.22 1.13 -8.23
N LEU A 176 2.96 0.00 -8.91
CA LEU A 176 2.14 -0.06 -10.13
C LEU A 176 0.72 0.50 -9.92
N TYR A 177 0.21 0.38 -8.70
CA TYR A 177 -1.12 0.84 -8.29
C TYR A 177 -1.09 2.20 -7.57
N LYS A 178 0.03 2.93 -7.65
CA LYS A 178 0.20 4.29 -7.10
C LYS A 178 0.04 4.35 -5.58
N ILE A 179 0.33 3.25 -4.88
CA ILE A 179 0.52 3.25 -3.43
C ILE A 179 1.77 4.09 -3.13
N ASN A 180 1.72 4.96 -2.11
CA ASN A 180 2.79 5.89 -1.79
C ASN A 180 3.29 5.81 -0.33
N HIS A 181 2.73 4.89 0.47
CA HIS A 181 3.21 4.59 1.82
C HIS A 181 3.37 3.08 2.01
N LEU A 182 4.51 2.68 2.54
CA LEU A 182 4.78 1.32 3.00
C LEU A 182 4.93 1.37 4.52
N HIS A 183 3.93 0.88 5.23
CA HIS A 183 3.96 0.71 6.67
C HIS A 183 4.60 -0.64 6.98
N LEU A 184 5.67 -0.64 7.77
CA LEU A 184 6.36 -1.84 8.22
C LEU A 184 6.09 -2.07 9.71
N HIS A 185 5.39 -3.14 10.03
CA HIS A 185 5.17 -3.59 11.40
C HIS A 185 6.41 -4.34 11.89
N LEU A 186 7.22 -3.67 12.72
CA LEU A 186 8.59 -4.08 13.03
C LEU A 186 8.76 -4.77 14.39
N SER A 187 7.74 -4.75 15.24
CA SER A 187 7.78 -5.41 16.55
C SER A 187 6.42 -5.93 16.96
N ASP A 188 6.41 -7.13 17.52
CA ASP A 188 5.24 -7.79 18.08
C ASP A 188 5.65 -8.84 19.13
N ASP A 189 4.69 -9.60 19.64
CA ASP A 189 4.92 -10.66 20.62
C ASP A 189 5.90 -11.74 20.13
N GLN A 190 5.86 -12.05 18.81
CA GLN A 190 6.65 -13.11 18.19
C GLN A 190 8.02 -12.65 17.74
N GLY A 191 8.21 -11.34 17.50
CA GLY A 191 9.48 -10.89 16.95
C GLY A 191 9.76 -9.40 17.04
N TRP A 192 11.02 -9.06 17.22
CA TRP A 192 11.56 -7.71 17.09
C TRP A 192 12.45 -7.62 15.85
N ARG A 193 12.09 -6.81 14.86
CA ARG A 193 12.63 -6.91 13.49
C ARG A 193 13.51 -5.74 13.04
N ILE A 194 13.88 -4.82 13.93
CA ILE A 194 14.77 -3.69 13.63
C ILE A 194 15.89 -3.56 14.65
N GLU A 195 17.14 -3.40 14.18
CA GLU A 195 18.29 -3.19 15.05
C GLU A 195 18.17 -1.85 15.80
N ILE A 196 18.17 -1.92 17.13
CA ILE A 196 18.28 -0.77 18.07
C ILE A 196 19.60 -0.93 18.82
N LYS A 197 20.59 -0.12 18.49
CA LYS A 197 21.97 -0.27 19.04
C LYS A 197 22.07 -0.04 20.52
N SER A 198 21.22 0.81 21.08
CA SER A 198 21.13 1.03 22.54
C SER A 198 20.51 -0.15 23.29
N TRP A 199 19.77 -1.04 22.58
CA TRP A 199 19.08 -2.19 23.14
C TRP A 199 19.32 -3.47 22.31
N PRO A 200 20.57 -3.99 22.26
CA PRO A 200 21.00 -5.04 21.31
C PRO A 200 20.30 -6.40 21.50
N GLU A 201 19.85 -6.73 22.71
CA GLU A 201 19.17 -8.00 22.97
C GLU A 201 17.77 -8.07 22.31
N LEU A 202 17.19 -6.92 21.89
CA LEU A 202 15.92 -6.92 21.16
C LEU A 202 15.99 -7.76 19.89
N THR A 203 17.07 -7.65 19.13
CA THR A 203 17.28 -8.46 17.92
C THR A 203 17.97 -9.79 18.23
N ALA A 204 18.91 -9.83 19.19
CA ALA A 204 19.65 -11.05 19.52
C ALA A 204 18.75 -12.14 20.18
N ILE A 205 17.77 -11.72 20.98
CA ILE A 205 16.79 -12.61 21.64
C ILE A 205 15.42 -12.46 20.97
N GLY A 206 14.83 -11.25 20.99
CA GLY A 206 13.49 -11.00 20.47
C GLY A 206 13.34 -11.22 18.96
N GLY A 207 14.43 -11.13 18.19
CA GLY A 207 14.48 -11.43 16.75
C GLY A 207 14.77 -12.88 16.38
N SER A 208 14.99 -13.77 17.35
CA SER A 208 15.51 -15.13 17.11
C SER A 208 14.46 -16.18 16.78
N THR A 209 13.19 -15.83 16.80
CA THR A 209 12.07 -16.74 16.48
C THR A 209 10.95 -16.01 15.73
N GLU A 210 9.94 -16.76 15.33
CA GLU A 210 8.72 -16.29 14.67
C GLU A 210 7.55 -17.22 14.99
N VAL A 211 6.39 -17.02 14.38
CA VAL A 211 5.25 -17.94 14.52
C VAL A 211 5.67 -19.37 14.20
N ASP A 212 5.10 -20.33 14.92
CA ASP A 212 5.39 -21.76 14.83
C ASP A 212 6.87 -22.14 15.13
N GLY A 213 7.70 -21.19 15.60
CA GLY A 213 9.06 -21.44 16.09
C GLY A 213 10.11 -21.51 14.98
N GLY A 214 9.91 -20.83 13.87
CA GLY A 214 10.92 -20.63 12.83
C GLY A 214 12.15 -19.84 13.32
N GLU A 215 13.14 -19.69 12.44
CA GLU A 215 14.44 -19.06 12.79
C GLU A 215 14.33 -17.56 13.07
N GLY A 216 13.24 -16.91 12.62
CA GLY A 216 13.08 -15.46 12.70
C GLY A 216 14.13 -14.70 11.87
N GLY A 217 14.41 -13.47 12.31
CA GLY A 217 15.34 -12.57 11.64
C GLY A 217 15.11 -11.12 12.04
N PHE A 218 15.94 -10.22 11.52
CA PHE A 218 15.77 -8.79 11.72
C PHE A 218 16.47 -7.98 10.62
N LEU A 219 16.07 -6.74 10.46
CA LEU A 219 16.72 -5.76 9.61
C LEU A 219 17.80 -5.02 10.41
N THR A 220 19.02 -5.00 9.90
CA THR A 220 20.05 -4.07 10.39
C THR A 220 19.65 -2.64 10.06
N GLN A 221 20.26 -1.66 10.72
CA GLN A 221 20.01 -0.24 10.37
C GLN A 221 20.38 0.07 8.91
N GLU A 222 21.37 -0.62 8.34
CA GLU A 222 21.73 -0.44 6.93
C GLU A 222 20.71 -1.10 5.99
N ASP A 223 20.16 -2.26 6.33
CA ASP A 223 19.06 -2.88 5.57
C ASP A 223 17.83 -1.97 5.54
N TYR A 224 17.47 -1.39 6.70
CA TYR A 224 16.35 -0.45 6.78
C TYR A 224 16.58 0.81 5.94
N LYS A 225 17.79 1.38 5.94
CA LYS A 225 18.13 2.49 5.06
C LYS A 225 18.12 2.11 3.58
N GLU A 226 18.53 0.88 3.25
CA GLU A 226 18.46 0.36 1.88
C GLU A 226 17.02 0.28 1.40
N ILE A 227 16.13 -0.28 2.22
CA ILE A 227 14.68 -0.32 1.94
C ILE A 227 14.12 1.08 1.71
N GLN A 228 14.45 2.05 2.58
CA GLN A 228 13.99 3.42 2.42
C GLN A 228 14.47 4.07 1.11
N ARG A 229 15.76 3.90 0.75
CA ARG A 229 16.29 4.43 -0.52
C ARG A 229 15.59 3.82 -1.72
N TYR A 230 15.30 2.51 -1.67
CA TYR A 230 14.58 1.81 -2.72
C TYR A 230 13.13 2.29 -2.83
N ALA A 231 12.42 2.35 -1.72
CA ALA A 231 11.06 2.88 -1.65
C ALA A 231 10.99 4.33 -2.18
N GLN A 232 11.95 5.19 -1.79
CA GLN A 232 12.03 6.58 -2.23
C GLN A 232 12.24 6.71 -3.75
N SER A 233 12.95 5.76 -4.39
CA SER A 233 13.07 5.75 -5.85
C SER A 233 11.73 5.44 -6.55
N HIS A 234 10.79 4.83 -5.81
CA HIS A 234 9.41 4.55 -6.22
C HIS A 234 8.39 5.55 -5.65
N PHE A 235 8.85 6.66 -5.07
CA PHE A 235 8.00 7.67 -4.41
C PHE A 235 7.11 7.09 -3.32
N ILE A 236 7.61 6.06 -2.62
CA ILE A 236 6.98 5.43 -1.47
C ILE A 236 7.70 5.87 -0.21
N THR A 237 6.92 6.37 0.76
CA THR A 237 7.40 6.72 2.11
C THR A 237 7.28 5.50 3.01
N VAL A 238 8.38 5.12 3.67
CA VAL A 238 8.34 4.06 4.68
C VAL A 238 7.87 4.63 6.02
N VAL A 239 6.88 3.97 6.62
CA VAL A 239 6.33 4.26 7.96
C VAL A 239 6.71 3.10 8.88
N PRO A 240 7.66 3.27 9.79
CA PRO A 240 8.00 2.21 10.73
C PRO A 240 7.04 2.18 11.90
N GLU A 241 6.67 0.98 12.35
CA GLU A 241 5.89 0.77 13.55
C GLU A 241 6.71 0.04 14.62
N ILE A 242 6.65 0.56 15.84
CA ILE A 242 7.00 -0.13 17.08
C ILE A 242 5.75 -0.14 17.93
N ASP A 243 5.15 -1.31 18.07
CA ASP A 243 3.91 -1.46 18.79
C ASP A 243 4.13 -1.41 20.31
N MET A 244 3.24 -0.68 21.00
CA MET A 244 3.23 -0.53 22.45
C MET A 244 1.87 0.01 22.93
N PRO A 245 1.44 -0.25 24.19
CA PRO A 245 2.13 -1.00 25.23
C PRO A 245 1.88 -2.51 25.20
N GLY A 246 0.87 -2.99 24.45
CA GLY A 246 0.64 -4.38 24.08
C GLY A 246 1.62 -4.86 23.01
N HIS A 247 1.47 -6.09 22.56
CA HIS A 247 2.29 -6.69 21.48
C HIS A 247 3.81 -6.60 21.72
N THR A 248 4.23 -6.74 22.99
CA THR A 248 5.61 -6.44 23.42
C THR A 248 6.36 -7.64 23.97
N ASN A 249 5.84 -8.87 23.86
CA ASN A 249 6.48 -10.04 24.48
C ASN A 249 7.92 -10.27 23.97
N SER A 250 8.24 -9.98 22.72
CA SER A 250 9.62 -10.10 22.21
C SER A 250 10.60 -9.18 22.96
N ALA A 251 10.18 -7.96 23.31
CA ALA A 251 10.96 -7.05 24.14
C ALA A 251 11.02 -7.50 25.60
N LEU A 252 9.91 -8.01 26.15
CA LEU A 252 9.83 -8.53 27.52
C LEU A 252 10.68 -9.80 27.72
N ALA A 253 10.79 -10.63 26.70
CA ALA A 253 11.69 -11.79 26.68
C ALA A 253 13.16 -11.36 26.60
N SER A 254 13.45 -10.24 25.91
CA SER A 254 14.81 -9.72 25.77
C SER A 254 15.34 -9.04 27.03
N TYR A 255 14.48 -8.37 27.80
CA TYR A 255 14.89 -7.53 28.95
C TYR A 255 13.97 -7.73 30.16
N ALA A 256 14.52 -8.33 31.21
CA ALA A 256 13.78 -8.60 32.47
C ALA A 256 13.24 -7.31 33.11
N GLU A 257 13.99 -6.22 33.03
CA GLU A 257 13.66 -4.95 33.63
C GLU A 257 12.44 -4.25 33.02
N LEU A 258 12.01 -4.62 31.81
CA LEU A 258 10.78 -4.11 31.20
C LEU A 258 9.52 -4.76 31.77
N ASN A 259 9.68 -5.90 32.44
CA ASN A 259 8.60 -6.61 33.12
C ASN A 259 8.36 -6.08 34.53
N CYS A 260 7.13 -5.95 34.99
CA CYS A 260 6.82 -5.49 36.35
C CYS A 260 7.39 -6.37 37.46
N ASN A 261 7.63 -7.64 37.20
CA ASN A 261 8.15 -8.64 38.16
C ASN A 261 9.68 -8.86 38.04
N ASP A 262 10.41 -8.08 37.24
CA ASP A 262 11.85 -8.20 36.96
C ASP A 262 12.30 -9.60 36.45
N LYS A 263 11.42 -10.27 35.68
CA LYS A 263 11.72 -11.57 35.07
C LYS A 263 11.37 -11.53 33.59
N THR A 264 12.24 -12.08 32.77
CA THR A 264 11.94 -12.27 31.33
C THR A 264 10.77 -13.22 31.14
N THR A 265 9.99 -12.99 30.12
CA THR A 265 9.02 -13.95 29.58
C THR A 265 9.73 -14.99 28.72
N GLU A 266 9.06 -16.09 28.41
CA GLU A 266 9.51 -16.98 27.33
C GLU A 266 9.24 -16.34 25.97
N LEU A 267 10.05 -16.69 24.96
CA LEU A 267 9.75 -16.34 23.57
C LEU A 267 8.38 -16.92 23.18
N TYR A 268 7.61 -16.15 22.44
CA TYR A 268 6.27 -16.53 22.02
C TYR A 268 6.23 -16.88 20.54
N THR A 269 5.61 -17.98 20.17
CA THR A 269 5.51 -18.49 18.81
C THR A 269 4.05 -18.81 18.38
N GLY A 270 3.09 -18.47 19.23
CA GLY A 270 1.67 -18.59 18.90
C GLY A 270 1.11 -17.35 18.23
N ILE A 271 -0.22 -17.31 18.06
CA ILE A 271 -0.94 -16.20 17.41
C ILE A 271 -2.00 -15.54 18.32
N GLU A 272 -2.02 -15.88 19.60
CA GLU A 272 -2.91 -15.20 20.56
C GLU A 272 -2.38 -13.79 20.83
N VAL A 273 -3.29 -12.84 21.09
CA VAL A 273 -2.98 -11.42 21.26
C VAL A 273 -3.44 -10.88 22.62
N GLY A 274 -3.01 -9.67 22.99
CA GLY A 274 -3.52 -8.92 24.14
C GLY A 274 -3.04 -9.40 25.51
N PHE A 275 -2.04 -10.28 25.60
CA PHE A 275 -1.53 -10.87 26.86
C PHE A 275 -0.26 -10.21 27.39
N SER A 276 0.44 -9.41 26.59
CA SER A 276 1.69 -8.74 26.96
C SER A 276 1.50 -7.24 27.20
N THR A 277 2.33 -6.64 28.05
CA THR A 277 2.36 -5.20 28.27
C THR A 277 3.67 -4.75 28.90
N LEU A 278 4.16 -3.57 28.52
CA LEU A 278 5.25 -2.88 29.19
C LEU A 278 4.84 -2.42 30.59
N CYS A 279 5.79 -2.44 31.54
CA CYS A 279 5.52 -2.01 32.91
C CYS A 279 5.52 -0.47 33.04
N ALA A 280 4.35 0.17 33.12
CA ALA A 280 4.18 1.61 33.22
C ALA A 280 4.70 2.26 34.51
N GLU A 281 4.92 1.46 35.61
CA GLU A 281 5.42 1.96 36.87
C GLU A 281 6.93 2.16 36.93
N LYS A 282 7.67 1.71 35.90
CA LYS A 282 9.14 1.71 35.89
C LYS A 282 9.72 2.79 35.00
N GLU A 283 10.65 3.57 35.54
CA GLU A 283 11.41 4.57 34.78
C GLU A 283 12.19 3.97 33.59
N ILE A 284 12.63 2.72 33.69
CA ILE A 284 13.35 2.04 32.60
C ILE A 284 12.49 1.86 31.37
N THR A 285 11.17 1.69 31.53
CA THR A 285 10.23 1.60 30.40
C THR A 285 10.21 2.90 29.60
N TYR A 286 10.20 4.05 30.25
CA TYR A 286 10.25 5.35 29.57
C TYR A 286 11.61 5.63 28.95
N THR A 287 12.70 5.15 29.56
CA THR A 287 14.05 5.18 28.97
C THR A 287 14.09 4.34 27.70
N PHE A 288 13.57 3.11 27.77
CA PHE A 288 13.45 2.20 26.61
C PHE A 288 12.69 2.85 25.46
N LEU A 289 11.47 3.34 25.70
CA LEU A 289 10.66 4.00 24.66
C LEU A 289 11.37 5.24 24.11
N SER A 290 12.02 6.01 24.98
CA SER A 290 12.79 7.18 24.56
C SER A 290 13.93 6.83 23.63
N ASP A 291 14.70 5.80 23.96
CA ASP A 291 15.87 5.39 23.18
C ASP A 291 15.44 4.80 21.83
N VAL A 292 14.46 3.87 21.85
CA VAL A 292 13.92 3.22 20.65
C VAL A 292 13.38 4.26 19.66
N PHE A 293 12.47 5.13 20.11
CA PHE A 293 11.92 6.15 19.22
C PHE A 293 12.95 7.18 18.77
N THR A 294 13.97 7.48 19.60
CA THR A 294 15.05 8.40 19.19
C THR A 294 15.91 7.78 18.07
N GLU A 295 16.33 6.53 18.21
CA GLU A 295 17.10 5.85 17.15
C GLU A 295 16.26 5.70 15.89
N LEU A 296 15.01 5.25 16.02
CA LEU A 296 14.11 5.04 14.89
C LEU A 296 13.83 6.36 14.14
N ALA A 297 13.62 7.46 14.85
CA ALA A 297 13.41 8.77 14.24
C ALA A 297 14.64 9.29 13.48
N GLN A 298 15.85 8.98 13.96
CA GLN A 298 17.10 9.32 13.28
C GLN A 298 17.34 8.48 12.02
N LEU A 299 16.87 7.24 12.02
CA LEU A 299 16.98 6.31 10.89
C LEU A 299 15.93 6.58 9.81
N THR A 300 14.76 7.08 10.19
CA THR A 300 13.60 7.20 9.31
C THR A 300 13.63 8.53 8.55
N GLU A 301 13.66 8.48 7.22
CA GLU A 301 13.62 9.67 6.37
C GLU A 301 12.22 10.30 6.31
N GLY A 302 11.16 9.46 6.33
CA GLY A 302 9.76 9.86 6.29
C GLY A 302 9.31 10.66 7.53
N PRO A 303 8.18 11.36 7.45
CA PRO A 303 7.70 12.21 8.55
C PRO A 303 6.94 11.42 9.64
N TYR A 304 6.66 10.14 9.46
CA TYR A 304 5.79 9.36 10.31
C TYR A 304 6.53 8.32 11.15
N ILE A 305 6.02 8.04 12.35
CA ILE A 305 6.32 6.86 13.15
C ILE A 305 4.99 6.34 13.69
N HIS A 306 4.71 5.06 13.48
CA HIS A 306 3.56 4.38 14.05
C HIS A 306 3.93 3.79 15.42
N ILE A 307 3.08 3.99 16.41
CA ILE A 307 3.32 3.57 17.82
C ILE A 307 2.45 2.38 18.24
N GLY A 308 1.70 1.77 17.33
CA GLY A 308 0.75 0.71 17.61
C GLY A 308 -0.42 1.20 18.46
N GLY A 309 -0.65 0.59 19.59
CA GLY A 309 -1.64 1.01 20.59
C GLY A 309 -2.86 0.12 20.69
N ASP A 310 -2.94 -0.94 19.89
CA ASP A 310 -4.06 -1.85 19.83
C ASP A 310 -3.99 -2.98 20.87
N GLU A 311 -5.11 -3.63 21.08
CA GLU A 311 -5.32 -4.89 21.81
C GLU A 311 -4.59 -5.04 23.16
N SER A 312 -4.28 -3.97 23.85
CA SER A 312 -3.54 -3.97 25.11
C SER A 312 -4.42 -4.42 26.30
N HIS A 313 -5.00 -5.62 26.21
CA HIS A 313 -6.09 -6.08 27.09
C HIS A 313 -5.68 -6.29 28.55
N VAL A 314 -4.40 -6.52 28.84
CA VAL A 314 -3.87 -6.71 30.20
C VAL A 314 -3.33 -5.42 30.82
N THR A 315 -3.34 -4.32 30.08
CA THR A 315 -2.93 -3.00 30.55
C THR A 315 -4.12 -2.28 31.17
N SER A 316 -3.95 -1.66 32.35
CA SER A 316 -5.02 -0.81 32.92
C SER A 316 -5.20 0.44 32.04
N ASP A 317 -6.42 1.00 32.00
CA ASP A 317 -6.69 2.23 31.22
C ASP A 317 -5.75 3.38 31.67
N GLU A 318 -5.43 3.49 32.93
CA GLU A 318 -4.53 4.52 33.49
C GLU A 318 -3.09 4.34 32.94
N ASP A 319 -2.58 3.12 32.92
CA ASP A 319 -1.23 2.81 32.45
C ASP A 319 -1.14 2.90 30.93
N TYR A 320 -2.19 2.47 30.22
CA TYR A 320 -2.31 2.64 28.78
C TYR A 320 -2.20 4.12 28.40
N ILE A 321 -3.02 4.98 29.00
CA ILE A 321 -2.99 6.43 28.74
C ILE A 321 -1.60 7.00 29.03
N LYS A 322 -0.96 6.64 30.15
CA LYS A 322 0.39 7.13 30.50
C LYS A 322 1.44 6.77 29.43
N LEU A 323 1.43 5.51 28.98
CA LEU A 323 2.42 5.02 28.02
C LEU A 323 2.20 5.61 26.62
N VAL A 324 0.95 5.63 26.15
CA VAL A 324 0.59 6.20 24.86
C VAL A 324 0.84 7.71 24.84
N ASP A 325 0.45 8.45 25.87
CA ASP A 325 0.75 9.90 25.96
C ASP A 325 2.25 10.18 25.89
N TYR A 326 3.05 9.36 26.60
CA TYR A 326 4.49 9.48 26.53
C TYR A 326 5.04 9.25 25.12
N ALA A 327 4.57 8.20 24.44
CA ALA A 327 5.00 7.86 23.08
C ALA A 327 4.60 8.96 22.07
N LEU A 328 3.35 9.46 22.14
CA LEU A 328 2.85 10.55 21.29
C LEU A 328 3.74 11.78 21.41
N GLU A 329 3.95 12.29 22.65
CA GLU A 329 4.77 13.50 22.90
C GLU A 329 6.25 13.24 22.55
N LYS A 330 6.76 12.04 22.78
CA LYS A 330 8.13 11.69 22.41
C LYS A 330 8.34 11.77 20.90
N VAL A 331 7.47 11.12 20.11
CA VAL A 331 7.53 11.13 18.64
C VAL A 331 7.41 12.57 18.10
N ILE A 332 6.46 13.36 18.63
CA ILE A 332 6.30 14.78 18.28
C ILE A 332 7.58 15.59 18.60
N SER A 333 8.17 15.36 19.77
CA SER A 333 9.40 16.05 20.18
C SER A 333 10.60 15.77 19.28
N LEU A 334 10.58 14.63 18.57
CA LEU A 334 11.59 14.23 17.58
C LEU A 334 11.31 14.79 16.17
N GLY A 335 10.27 15.61 16.02
CA GLY A 335 9.88 16.22 14.75
C GLY A 335 9.16 15.27 13.79
N LYS A 336 8.62 14.16 14.30
CA LYS A 336 7.81 13.21 13.54
C LYS A 336 6.33 13.34 13.92
N THR A 337 5.45 12.89 13.04
CA THR A 337 4.02 12.77 13.29
C THR A 337 3.72 11.35 13.76
N PRO A 338 3.18 11.17 14.98
CA PRO A 338 2.78 9.86 15.45
C PRO A 338 1.52 9.39 14.72
N ILE A 339 1.51 8.10 14.37
CA ILE A 339 0.32 7.35 13.95
C ILE A 339 0.09 6.27 14.99
N GLY A 340 -1.14 5.84 15.20
CA GLY A 340 -1.44 4.64 16.00
C GLY A 340 -2.84 4.13 15.70
N TRP A 341 -3.09 2.89 16.06
CA TRP A 341 -4.40 2.25 15.88
C TRP A 341 -5.48 3.01 16.64
N ASP A 342 -6.74 2.81 16.30
CA ASP A 342 -7.82 3.71 16.72
C ASP A 342 -7.98 3.84 18.26
N GLU A 343 -7.46 2.91 19.06
CA GLU A 343 -7.44 2.94 20.53
C GLU A 343 -6.66 4.12 21.10
N ILE A 344 -5.64 4.64 20.39
CA ILE A 344 -4.88 5.82 20.87
C ILE A 344 -5.77 7.06 21.05
N ALA A 345 -6.96 7.06 20.44
CA ALA A 345 -7.96 8.09 20.68
C ALA A 345 -8.39 8.20 22.16
N ASN A 346 -8.21 7.15 22.96
CA ASN A 346 -8.52 7.16 24.40
C ASN A 346 -7.46 7.90 25.23
N ALA A 347 -6.24 8.11 24.68
CA ALA A 347 -5.19 8.94 25.27
C ALA A 347 -5.34 10.43 24.87
N ASN A 348 -4.32 11.27 25.13
CA ASN A 348 -4.35 12.70 24.81
C ASN A 348 -3.96 13.02 23.34
N LEU A 349 -4.47 12.23 22.42
CA LEU A 349 -4.32 12.49 20.98
C LEU A 349 -4.92 13.87 20.63
N ASP A 350 -4.26 14.61 19.75
CA ASP A 350 -4.71 15.90 19.23
C ASP A 350 -4.44 16.02 17.70
N ASP A 351 -4.54 17.22 17.13
CA ASP A 351 -4.36 17.50 15.70
C ASP A 351 -2.91 17.29 15.19
N ARG A 352 -1.96 16.99 16.08
CA ARG A 352 -0.56 16.67 15.73
C ARG A 352 -0.34 15.19 15.41
N GLY A 353 -1.34 14.32 15.69
CA GLY A 353 -1.27 12.88 15.46
C GLY A 353 -2.33 12.37 14.50
N ILE A 354 -2.20 11.11 14.12
CA ILE A 354 -3.09 10.41 13.19
C ILE A 354 -3.61 9.15 13.88
N SER A 355 -4.94 8.97 13.91
CA SER A 355 -5.58 7.73 14.33
C SER A 355 -5.85 6.85 13.13
N GLN A 356 -5.49 5.57 13.20
CA GLN A 356 -5.74 4.60 12.12
C GLN A 356 -6.94 3.72 12.50
N TYR A 357 -8.05 3.95 11.82
CA TYR A 357 -9.29 3.18 12.00
C TYR A 357 -9.15 1.75 11.51
N TRP A 358 -9.29 0.77 12.39
CA TRP A 358 -9.31 -0.64 12.02
C TRP A 358 -10.55 -1.39 12.54
N ALA A 359 -11.02 -1.09 13.74
CA ALA A 359 -12.09 -1.83 14.41
C ALA A 359 -13.18 -0.95 15.02
N SER A 360 -12.84 0.14 15.74
CA SER A 360 -13.80 0.91 16.53
C SER A 360 -14.19 2.25 15.86
N SER A 361 -15.42 2.32 15.37
CA SER A 361 -16.01 3.57 14.89
C SER A 361 -16.16 4.62 16.01
N GLU A 362 -16.32 4.18 17.26
CA GLU A 362 -16.41 5.05 18.44
C GLU A 362 -15.07 5.73 18.72
N ASN A 363 -13.97 4.96 18.72
CA ASN A 363 -12.61 5.50 18.89
C ASN A 363 -12.27 6.47 17.76
N THR A 364 -12.59 6.10 16.53
CA THR A 364 -12.35 6.95 15.34
C THR A 364 -13.17 8.26 15.40
N SER A 365 -14.42 8.17 15.83
CA SER A 365 -15.26 9.36 16.07
C SER A 365 -14.69 10.25 17.19
N LEU A 366 -14.15 9.62 18.25
CA LEU A 366 -13.45 10.32 19.34
C LEU A 366 -12.20 11.04 18.82
N ALA A 367 -11.35 10.38 18.02
CA ALA A 367 -10.19 11.00 17.36
C ALA A 367 -10.61 12.21 16.51
N GLY A 368 -11.65 12.07 15.69
CA GLY A 368 -12.20 13.18 14.89
C GLY A 368 -12.70 14.35 15.77
N SER A 369 -13.32 14.09 16.92
CA SER A 369 -13.73 15.13 17.88
C SER A 369 -12.54 15.91 18.46
N LYS A 370 -11.38 15.27 18.57
CA LYS A 370 -10.10 15.85 19.00
C LYS A 370 -9.32 16.52 17.85
N LYS A 371 -9.87 16.51 16.65
CA LYS A 371 -9.25 17.06 15.42
C LYS A 371 -8.02 16.31 14.92
N ALA A 372 -7.78 15.10 15.40
CA ALA A 372 -6.77 14.24 14.83
C ALA A 372 -7.13 13.86 13.38
N SER A 373 -6.12 13.72 12.54
CA SER A 373 -6.30 13.14 11.21
C SER A 373 -6.59 11.64 11.31
N VAL A 374 -7.19 11.07 10.27
CA VAL A 374 -7.60 9.66 10.27
C VAL A 374 -7.14 8.95 9.00
N ILE A 375 -6.52 7.78 9.16
CA ILE A 375 -6.33 6.78 8.10
C ILE A 375 -7.44 5.74 8.23
N ILE A 376 -8.05 5.34 7.13
CA ILE A 376 -9.16 4.39 7.11
C ILE A 376 -8.65 3.03 6.63
N SER A 377 -8.63 2.03 7.51
CA SER A 377 -8.20 0.66 7.22
C SER A 377 -9.05 -0.39 7.94
N PRO A 378 -10.40 -0.40 7.76
CA PRO A 378 -11.30 -1.26 8.51
C PRO A 378 -11.03 -2.74 8.22
N ALA A 379 -10.84 -3.55 9.25
CA ALA A 379 -10.50 -4.97 9.13
C ALA A 379 -11.47 -5.75 8.24
N ALA A 380 -12.76 -5.45 8.35
CA ALA A 380 -13.80 -6.11 7.57
C ALA A 380 -13.77 -5.80 6.06
N HIS A 381 -12.94 -4.84 5.59
CA HIS A 381 -12.90 -4.38 4.21
C HIS A 381 -11.48 -4.20 3.64
N ALA A 382 -10.48 -3.92 4.47
CA ALA A 382 -9.14 -3.53 4.05
C ALA A 382 -8.03 -4.50 4.46
N TYR A 383 -8.25 -5.38 5.44
CA TYR A 383 -7.23 -6.34 5.90
C TYR A 383 -7.05 -7.47 4.90
N LEU A 384 -5.89 -7.49 4.29
CA LEU A 384 -5.57 -8.43 3.21
C LEU A 384 -5.24 -9.84 3.73
N ASP A 385 -4.98 -10.00 5.03
CA ASP A 385 -4.82 -11.30 5.69
C ASP A 385 -6.14 -12.03 5.95
N MET A 386 -7.29 -11.36 5.83
CA MET A 386 -8.59 -12.05 5.92
C MET A 386 -8.80 -13.01 4.74
N GLN A 387 -9.23 -14.24 5.04
CA GLN A 387 -9.54 -15.25 4.03
C GLN A 387 -10.55 -14.72 3.00
N TYR A 388 -10.35 -15.05 1.73
CA TYR A 388 -11.32 -14.72 0.68
C TYR A 388 -12.64 -15.47 0.89
N ASP A 389 -12.55 -16.76 1.23
CA ASP A 389 -13.64 -17.67 1.51
C ASP A 389 -13.18 -18.84 2.41
N SER A 390 -14.07 -19.78 2.69
CA SER A 390 -13.78 -20.95 3.54
C SER A 390 -12.82 -21.98 2.92
N LEU A 391 -12.41 -21.82 1.66
CA LEU A 391 -11.47 -22.69 0.96
C LEU A 391 -10.07 -22.05 0.85
N THR A 392 -9.94 -20.80 1.25
CA THR A 392 -8.65 -20.09 1.25
C THR A 392 -7.69 -20.75 2.24
N PRO A 393 -6.50 -21.21 1.79
CA PRO A 393 -5.58 -21.96 2.66
C PRO A 393 -4.79 -21.09 3.62
N LEU A 394 -4.68 -19.79 3.35
CA LEU A 394 -3.91 -18.80 4.10
C LEU A 394 -4.85 -17.77 4.73
N GLY A 395 -4.33 -17.05 5.72
CA GLY A 395 -5.05 -15.96 6.38
C GLY A 395 -6.01 -16.42 7.48
N LEU A 396 -6.57 -15.45 8.16
CA LEU A 396 -7.52 -15.61 9.25
C LEU A 396 -8.92 -15.16 8.81
N HIS A 397 -9.94 -15.29 9.68
CA HIS A 397 -11.31 -14.87 9.36
C HIS A 397 -12.06 -14.28 10.57
N TRP A 398 -11.31 -13.77 11.54
CA TRP A 398 -11.90 -13.19 12.76
C TRP A 398 -12.77 -11.94 12.46
N ALA A 399 -12.41 -11.12 11.43
CA ALA A 399 -13.26 -10.03 10.94
C ALA A 399 -14.26 -10.48 9.85
N GLY A 400 -14.34 -11.79 9.60
CA GLY A 400 -15.16 -12.42 8.55
C GLY A 400 -14.40 -12.61 7.24
N TYR A 401 -15.03 -13.31 6.30
CA TYR A 401 -14.43 -13.46 4.96
C TYR A 401 -14.43 -12.14 4.19
N LEU A 402 -13.36 -11.94 3.43
CA LEU A 402 -13.17 -10.75 2.61
C LEU A 402 -12.99 -11.11 1.12
N PRO A 403 -14.07 -11.48 0.41
CA PRO A 403 -14.01 -11.68 -1.04
C PRO A 403 -13.66 -10.37 -1.76
N VAL A 404 -13.12 -10.47 -2.96
CA VAL A 404 -12.61 -9.35 -3.75
C VAL A 404 -13.63 -8.22 -3.91
N LYS A 405 -14.89 -8.56 -4.19
CA LYS A 405 -15.97 -7.56 -4.30
C LYS A 405 -16.18 -6.78 -3.01
N LYS A 406 -16.15 -7.44 -1.85
CA LYS A 406 -16.36 -6.79 -0.55
C LYS A 406 -15.23 -5.83 -0.20
N SER A 407 -13.98 -6.13 -0.58
CA SER A 407 -12.85 -5.22 -0.39
C SER A 407 -12.89 -4.00 -1.31
N PHE A 408 -13.69 -4.01 -2.36
CA PHE A 408 -13.87 -2.88 -3.30
C PHE A 408 -15.12 -2.06 -3.03
N ASP A 409 -16.21 -2.68 -2.57
CA ASP A 409 -17.56 -2.09 -2.57
C ASP A 409 -17.89 -1.37 -1.25
N TRP A 410 -17.09 -0.37 -0.91
CA TRP A 410 -17.29 0.45 0.29
C TRP A 410 -16.82 1.91 0.06
N ASP A 411 -17.23 2.80 0.95
CA ASP A 411 -16.93 4.24 0.88
C ASP A 411 -16.33 4.71 2.21
N PRO A 412 -15.06 5.14 2.22
CA PRO A 412 -14.37 5.58 3.43
C PRO A 412 -15.10 6.68 4.20
N GLU A 413 -15.81 7.56 3.50
CA GLU A 413 -16.51 8.70 4.09
C GLU A 413 -17.84 8.32 4.77
N LYS A 414 -18.26 7.04 4.63
CA LYS A 414 -19.54 6.56 5.15
C LYS A 414 -19.42 5.53 6.28
N LEU A 415 -18.21 5.11 6.61
CA LEU A 415 -17.99 4.06 7.61
C LEU A 415 -18.15 4.54 9.05
N VAL A 416 -17.74 5.78 9.33
CA VAL A 416 -17.76 6.35 10.66
C VAL A 416 -18.75 7.50 10.70
N GLU A 417 -19.77 7.35 11.54
CA GLU A 417 -20.83 8.36 11.67
C GLU A 417 -20.26 9.66 12.28
N ASN A 418 -20.63 10.80 11.69
CA ASN A 418 -20.21 12.14 12.11
C ASN A 418 -18.70 12.44 12.02
N LEU A 419 -17.90 11.60 11.37
CA LEU A 419 -16.51 11.94 11.04
C LEU A 419 -16.47 13.00 9.94
N ASP A 420 -15.78 14.10 10.19
CA ASP A 420 -15.49 15.10 9.16
C ASP A 420 -14.60 14.50 8.09
N SER A 421 -15.08 14.39 6.85
CA SER A 421 -14.31 13.80 5.75
C SER A 421 -13.00 14.54 5.45
N GLN A 422 -12.85 15.80 5.86
CA GLN A 422 -11.60 16.55 5.73
C GLN A 422 -10.50 16.04 6.66
N LEU A 423 -10.84 15.30 7.71
CA LEU A 423 -9.86 14.66 8.59
C LEU A 423 -9.34 13.33 8.02
N ILE A 424 -10.02 12.76 7.01
CA ILE A 424 -9.55 11.53 6.35
C ILE A 424 -8.39 11.88 5.43
N VAL A 425 -7.18 11.49 5.83
CA VAL A 425 -5.96 11.72 5.05
C VAL A 425 -5.70 10.62 4.04
N GLY A 426 -6.27 9.43 4.25
CA GLY A 426 -6.09 8.31 3.32
C GLY A 426 -6.64 6.98 3.77
N ILE A 427 -6.21 5.96 3.05
CA ILE A 427 -6.59 4.56 3.23
C ILE A 427 -5.32 3.73 3.31
N GLU A 428 -5.34 2.69 4.14
CA GLU A 428 -4.28 1.70 4.16
C GLU A 428 -4.86 0.28 4.04
N ALA A 429 -4.10 -0.59 3.40
CA ALA A 429 -4.38 -2.01 3.22
C ALA A 429 -3.39 -2.83 4.07
N PRO A 430 -3.72 -3.21 5.31
CA PRO A 430 -2.87 -4.04 6.15
C PRO A 430 -2.81 -5.49 5.66
N LEU A 431 -1.61 -6.09 5.76
CA LEU A 431 -1.36 -7.50 5.57
C LEU A 431 -0.59 -8.05 6.76
N TRP A 432 -1.29 -8.74 7.66
CA TRP A 432 -0.70 -9.46 8.79
C TRP A 432 -0.16 -10.82 8.34
N SER A 433 0.90 -11.30 8.98
CA SER A 433 1.68 -12.42 8.46
C SER A 433 1.63 -13.70 9.31
N GLU A 434 0.65 -13.88 10.19
CA GLU A 434 0.56 -15.07 11.05
C GLU A 434 0.55 -16.39 10.27
N THR A 435 0.11 -16.37 9.02
CA THR A 435 -0.02 -17.57 8.16
C THR A 435 0.79 -17.45 6.86
N LEU A 436 1.65 -16.44 6.73
CA LEU A 436 2.39 -16.15 5.50
C LEU A 436 3.88 -16.34 5.73
N GLU A 437 4.51 -17.23 4.96
CA GLU A 437 5.91 -17.60 5.12
C GLU A 437 6.78 -17.23 3.90
N SER A 438 6.17 -16.81 2.80
CA SER A 438 6.87 -16.58 1.53
C SER A 438 6.35 -15.35 0.78
N LEU A 439 7.12 -14.88 -0.23
CA LEU A 439 6.66 -13.84 -1.16
C LEU A 439 5.39 -14.28 -1.90
N GLU A 440 5.31 -15.53 -2.29
CA GLU A 440 4.17 -16.10 -2.99
C GLU A 440 2.88 -16.07 -2.12
N ASP A 441 3.01 -16.22 -0.80
CA ASP A 441 1.89 -16.10 0.13
C ASP A 441 1.43 -14.63 0.27
N ILE A 442 2.40 -13.71 0.40
CA ILE A 442 2.14 -12.25 0.38
C ILE A 442 1.38 -11.86 -0.89
N GLU A 443 1.85 -12.30 -2.04
CA GLU A 443 1.24 -12.04 -3.33
C GLU A 443 -0.18 -12.59 -3.41
N TYR A 444 -0.39 -13.84 -3.00
CA TYR A 444 -1.70 -14.51 -3.01
C TYR A 444 -2.74 -13.76 -2.17
N MET A 445 -2.35 -13.29 -0.99
CA MET A 445 -3.25 -12.56 -0.10
C MET A 445 -3.41 -11.08 -0.51
N THR A 446 -2.41 -10.49 -1.15
CA THR A 446 -2.45 -9.10 -1.64
C THR A 446 -3.32 -8.99 -2.91
N PHE A 447 -3.12 -9.90 -3.86
CA PHE A 447 -3.77 -9.81 -5.16
C PHE A 447 -4.91 -10.83 -5.32
N PRO A 448 -6.09 -10.35 -5.81
CA PRO A 448 -6.36 -9.09 -6.52
C PRO A 448 -7.03 -7.98 -5.70
N ARG A 449 -6.97 -7.98 -4.36
CA ARG A 449 -7.69 -6.98 -3.53
C ARG A 449 -7.01 -5.62 -3.51
N LEU A 450 -5.67 -5.55 -3.46
CA LEU A 450 -4.93 -4.30 -3.41
C LEU A 450 -5.28 -3.31 -4.55
N PRO A 451 -5.37 -3.72 -5.83
CA PRO A 451 -5.81 -2.82 -6.89
C PRO A 451 -7.15 -2.12 -6.60
N GLY A 452 -8.09 -2.82 -5.96
CA GLY A 452 -9.39 -2.27 -5.56
C GLY A 452 -9.29 -1.24 -4.44
N LEU A 453 -8.44 -1.49 -3.45
CA LEU A 453 -8.18 -0.54 -2.37
C LEU A 453 -7.44 0.70 -2.88
N ALA A 454 -6.50 0.52 -3.80
CA ALA A 454 -5.84 1.64 -4.49
C ALA A 454 -6.85 2.49 -5.31
N GLU A 455 -7.83 1.86 -5.96
CA GLU A 455 -8.92 2.54 -6.65
C GLU A 455 -9.77 3.38 -5.68
N ILE A 456 -10.08 2.84 -4.48
CA ILE A 456 -10.81 3.57 -3.43
C ILE A 456 -10.01 4.78 -2.95
N ALA A 457 -8.70 4.62 -2.78
CA ALA A 457 -7.82 5.68 -2.30
C ALA A 457 -7.60 6.80 -3.33
N TRP A 458 -7.71 6.49 -4.62
CA TRP A 458 -7.45 7.42 -5.71
C TRP A 458 -8.69 8.11 -6.25
N SER A 459 -9.79 7.34 -6.46
CA SER A 459 -10.97 7.80 -7.19
C SER A 459 -12.13 8.14 -6.26
N THR A 460 -13.02 9.03 -6.70
CA THR A 460 -14.26 9.31 -5.96
C THR A 460 -15.26 8.16 -6.08
N ALA A 461 -16.12 7.96 -5.07
CA ALA A 461 -17.05 6.84 -4.99
C ALA A 461 -18.02 6.76 -6.19
N GLU A 462 -18.46 7.91 -6.72
CA GLU A 462 -19.40 7.99 -7.84
C GLU A 462 -18.83 7.44 -9.16
N LYS A 463 -17.51 7.34 -9.26
CA LYS A 463 -16.82 6.85 -10.47
C LYS A 463 -16.56 5.34 -10.44
N ARG A 464 -16.85 4.68 -9.33
CA ARG A 464 -16.53 3.27 -9.09
C ARG A 464 -17.79 2.41 -9.17
N THR A 465 -17.77 1.37 -9.99
CA THR A 465 -18.78 0.30 -9.99
C THR A 465 -18.09 -1.04 -10.12
N TRP A 466 -18.59 -2.04 -9.39
CA TRP A 466 -18.03 -3.38 -9.43
C TRP A 466 -18.03 -3.98 -10.84
N GLU A 467 -19.12 -3.79 -11.58
CA GLU A 467 -19.32 -4.38 -12.91
C GLU A 467 -18.25 -3.89 -13.90
N THR A 468 -17.89 -2.61 -13.86
CA THR A 468 -16.84 -2.05 -14.72
C THR A 468 -15.45 -2.41 -14.20
N TYR A 469 -15.26 -2.38 -12.89
CA TYR A 469 -13.99 -2.69 -12.26
C TYR A 469 -13.57 -4.16 -12.46
N LYS A 470 -14.50 -5.11 -12.30
CA LYS A 470 -14.26 -6.54 -12.46
C LYS A 470 -13.63 -6.87 -13.83
N VAL A 471 -14.16 -6.28 -14.92
CA VAL A 471 -13.62 -6.48 -16.28
C VAL A 471 -12.17 -6.01 -16.41
N VAL A 472 -11.85 -4.90 -15.78
CA VAL A 472 -10.47 -4.37 -15.77
C VAL A 472 -9.57 -5.27 -14.92
N LEU A 473 -10.04 -5.69 -13.76
CA LEU A 473 -9.30 -6.54 -12.84
C LEU A 473 -8.94 -7.91 -13.46
N GLU A 474 -9.82 -8.50 -14.27
CA GLU A 474 -9.55 -9.75 -15.01
C GLU A 474 -8.33 -9.59 -15.94
N ARG A 475 -8.10 -8.41 -16.53
CA ARG A 475 -6.91 -8.12 -17.33
C ARG A 475 -5.66 -7.98 -16.47
N HIS A 476 -5.78 -7.30 -15.34
CA HIS A 476 -4.68 -7.17 -14.39
C HIS A 476 -4.21 -8.54 -13.86
N LEU A 477 -5.13 -9.45 -13.58
CA LEU A 477 -4.78 -10.82 -13.21
C LEU A 477 -3.95 -11.53 -14.29
N GLN A 478 -4.27 -11.35 -15.58
CA GLN A 478 -3.48 -11.90 -16.67
C GLN A 478 -2.07 -11.29 -16.74
N TRP A 479 -1.92 -9.99 -16.44
CA TRP A 479 -0.62 -9.35 -16.41
C TRP A 479 0.21 -9.82 -15.22
N LEU A 480 -0.39 -9.91 -14.03
CA LEU A 480 0.26 -10.41 -12.83
C LEU A 480 0.73 -11.86 -13.02
N GLU A 481 -0.10 -12.72 -13.62
CA GLU A 481 0.27 -14.09 -13.96
C GLU A 481 1.47 -14.15 -14.93
N LYS A 482 1.47 -13.32 -15.98
CA LYS A 482 2.61 -13.23 -16.92
C LYS A 482 3.90 -12.76 -16.24
N LYS A 483 3.80 -11.95 -15.19
CA LYS A 483 4.93 -11.53 -14.36
C LYS A 483 5.36 -12.59 -13.33
N GLY A 484 4.65 -13.71 -13.25
CA GLY A 484 4.94 -14.76 -12.27
C GLY A 484 4.43 -14.43 -10.86
N ILE A 485 3.60 -13.40 -10.68
CA ILE A 485 3.02 -13.00 -9.40
C ILE A 485 1.88 -13.96 -9.07
N ASN A 486 1.94 -14.55 -7.87
CA ASN A 486 0.89 -15.43 -7.37
C ASN A 486 -0.38 -14.63 -7.03
N THR A 487 -1.55 -15.13 -7.43
CA THR A 487 -2.81 -14.40 -7.20
C THR A 487 -3.95 -15.34 -6.86
N TYR A 488 -4.86 -14.90 -6.01
CA TYR A 488 -6.16 -15.55 -5.88
C TYR A 488 -6.96 -15.39 -7.17
N LYS A 489 -7.62 -16.49 -7.63
CA LYS A 489 -8.18 -16.56 -9.00
C LYS A 489 -9.67 -16.27 -9.09
N THR A 490 -10.41 -16.29 -7.98
CA THR A 490 -11.87 -16.10 -7.99
C THR A 490 -12.24 -14.67 -7.67
N LEU A 491 -13.05 -14.03 -8.48
CA LEU A 491 -13.48 -12.64 -8.32
C LEU A 491 -14.90 -12.49 -7.76
N ASP A 492 -15.69 -13.57 -7.76
CA ASP A 492 -17.10 -13.58 -7.30
C ASP A 492 -17.25 -14.02 -5.86
#